data_793685a409d43793269f8a98cd83ec50
#
_entry.id   793685a409d43793269f8a98cd83ec50
#
_cell.length_a   1.000
_cell.length_b   1.000
_cell.length_c   1.000
_cell.angle_alpha   90.00
_cell.angle_beta   90.00
_cell.angle_gamma   90.00
#
_symmetry.space_group_name_H-M   'P 1'
#
loop_
_entity.id
_entity.type
_entity.pdbx_description
1 polymer ?
#
loop_
_entity_poly.entity_id
_entity_poly.type
_entity_poly.pdbx_seq_one_letter_code
_entity_poly.pdbx_strand_id
1 'polypeptide(L)'
;MDYFVQQLINGITLGSIYGLIAIGYTMVFGIIGMVNFAHGDVFMVSAFIALIAYLIITTWLGIFSIVLDLFVVLIVAMALTSLINWAIERVAYRPLRGSFRLAPLISAIGMSIFLSNFVQVTQGPRNKSIPPMVRGEFTLFNHNNFPVTLSYKQLIIWGVTAVLLLAFWYLVAKTPLGRAQRACEQDQKMAALVGVDVDRTISMTFVIAAALAAVAGTMYLMYYGVVTFSDGFVPGVKAFTAAVLGGIGSLPGAVIGGLLIGLIETMWSAYFSIDYKDVAAFSILAITLIFLPQGLFGRPDVEKV
;
A
#
# COMPACT_ATOMS: atom_id res chain seq x y z
N MET A 1 10.95 4.52 -29.11
CA MET A 1 10.79 5.57 -28.07
C MET A 1 9.41 5.56 -27.47
N ASP A 2 8.35 5.54 -28.27
CA ASP A 2 6.96 5.69 -27.85
C ASP A 2 6.48 4.60 -26.91
N TYR A 3 6.81 3.33 -27.22
CA TYR A 3 6.51 2.20 -26.36
C TYR A 3 7.20 2.32 -24.98
N PHE A 4 8.46 2.79 -24.95
CA PHE A 4 9.17 3.03 -23.69
C PHE A 4 8.48 4.09 -22.81
N VAL A 5 8.07 5.19 -23.45
CA VAL A 5 7.34 6.27 -22.73
C VAL A 5 6.01 5.76 -22.17
N GLN A 6 5.28 4.94 -22.96
CA GLN A 6 4.03 4.33 -22.49
C GLN A 6 4.28 3.43 -21.27
N GLN A 7 5.33 2.61 -21.29
CA GLN A 7 5.66 1.75 -20.15
C GLN A 7 6.16 2.53 -18.94
N LEU A 8 6.81 3.66 -19.16
CA LEU A 8 7.19 4.57 -18.07
C LEU A 8 5.95 5.15 -17.38
N ILE A 9 4.95 5.59 -18.14
CA ILE A 9 3.66 6.06 -17.61
C ILE A 9 2.96 4.95 -16.80
N ASN A 10 2.90 3.74 -17.34
CA ASN A 10 2.30 2.59 -16.66
C ASN A 10 3.08 2.24 -15.37
N GLY A 11 4.41 2.28 -15.43
CA GLY A 11 5.29 1.97 -14.30
C GLY A 11 5.19 2.98 -13.17
N ILE A 12 5.09 4.28 -13.48
CA ILE A 12 4.85 5.32 -12.48
C ILE A 12 3.47 5.11 -11.83
N THR A 13 2.47 4.74 -12.61
CA THR A 13 1.12 4.50 -12.08
C THR A 13 1.10 3.31 -11.13
N LEU A 14 1.66 2.18 -11.52
CA LEU A 14 1.75 0.98 -10.68
C LEU A 14 2.64 1.23 -9.45
N GLY A 15 3.76 1.89 -9.65
CA GLY A 15 4.69 2.27 -8.59
C GLY A 15 4.09 3.23 -7.57
N SER A 16 3.18 4.12 -7.99
CA SER A 16 2.43 4.98 -7.08
C SER A 16 1.53 4.17 -6.13
N ILE A 17 0.87 3.13 -6.64
CA ILE A 17 0.05 2.22 -5.83
C ILE A 17 0.93 1.45 -4.85
N TYR A 18 2.04 0.86 -5.31
CA TYR A 18 2.98 0.16 -4.45
C TYR A 18 3.61 1.06 -3.40
N GLY A 19 3.91 2.31 -3.75
CA GLY A 19 4.42 3.31 -2.82
C GLY A 19 3.48 3.61 -1.65
N LEU A 20 2.17 3.73 -1.92
CA LEU A 20 1.18 3.91 -0.85
C LEU A 20 1.13 2.73 0.12
N ILE A 21 1.16 1.49 -0.40
CA ILE A 21 1.20 0.29 0.44
C ILE A 21 2.53 0.21 1.21
N ALA A 22 3.65 0.51 0.55
CA ALA A 22 4.99 0.48 1.13
C ALA A 22 5.15 1.46 2.30
N ILE A 23 4.53 2.65 2.24
CA ILE A 23 4.50 3.58 3.35
C ILE A 23 3.79 2.96 4.56
N GLY A 24 2.65 2.28 4.34
CA GLY A 24 1.95 1.58 5.40
C GLY A 24 2.81 0.51 6.08
N TYR A 25 3.54 -0.28 5.29
CA TYR A 25 4.53 -1.24 5.82
C TYR A 25 5.62 -0.54 6.64
N THR A 26 6.22 0.49 6.09
CA THR A 26 7.32 1.24 6.73
C THR A 26 6.89 1.86 8.06
N MET A 27 5.66 2.41 8.13
CA MET A 27 5.14 2.98 9.37
C MET A 27 4.94 1.94 10.47
N VAL A 28 4.28 0.84 10.12
CA VAL A 28 3.99 -0.23 11.09
C VAL A 28 5.28 -0.90 11.54
N PHE A 29 6.21 -1.15 10.61
CA PHE A 29 7.52 -1.69 10.94
C PHE A 29 8.31 -0.77 11.87
N GLY A 30 8.34 0.54 11.59
CA GLY A 30 9.09 1.50 12.40
C GLY A 30 8.70 1.48 13.87
N ILE A 31 7.41 1.30 14.16
CA ILE A 31 6.91 1.35 15.55
C ILE A 31 6.93 -0.02 16.27
N ILE A 32 6.75 -1.12 15.53
CA ILE A 32 6.69 -2.48 16.13
C ILE A 32 8.04 -3.21 16.00
N GLY A 33 8.86 -2.84 15.03
CA GLY A 33 10.13 -3.49 14.72
C GLY A 33 9.99 -4.82 13.99
N MET A 34 8.81 -5.11 13.41
CA MET A 34 8.51 -6.34 12.68
C MET A 34 7.60 -6.12 11.50
N VAL A 35 7.75 -6.98 10.47
CA VAL A 35 6.95 -6.95 9.26
C VAL A 35 5.53 -7.44 9.54
N ASN A 36 4.54 -6.62 9.22
CA ASN A 36 3.14 -7.01 9.27
C ASN A 36 2.70 -7.62 7.93
N PHE A 37 2.84 -8.93 7.76
CA PHE A 37 2.43 -9.61 6.52
C PHE A 37 0.94 -9.50 6.20
N ALA A 38 0.07 -9.28 7.19
CA ALA A 38 -1.36 -9.07 6.95
C ALA A 38 -1.67 -7.73 6.25
N HIS A 39 -0.73 -6.79 6.15
CA HIS A 39 -0.97 -5.48 5.56
C HIS A 39 -1.34 -5.56 4.07
N GLY A 40 -0.76 -6.50 3.32
CA GLY A 40 -1.16 -6.78 1.94
C GLY A 40 -2.60 -7.27 1.83
N ASP A 41 -3.05 -8.11 2.78
CA ASP A 41 -4.45 -8.58 2.79
C ASP A 41 -5.42 -7.49 3.27
N VAL A 42 -4.99 -6.57 4.12
CA VAL A 42 -5.75 -5.35 4.45
C VAL A 42 -5.97 -4.49 3.20
N PHE A 43 -4.94 -4.35 2.35
CA PHE A 43 -5.07 -3.71 1.05
C PHE A 43 -6.09 -4.46 0.15
N MET A 44 -6.02 -5.77 0.05
CA MET A 44 -6.98 -6.58 -0.72
C MET A 44 -8.42 -6.41 -0.19
N VAL A 45 -8.62 -6.52 1.14
CA VAL A 45 -9.93 -6.28 1.78
C VAL A 45 -10.46 -4.89 1.44
N SER A 46 -9.60 -3.89 1.41
CA SER A 46 -10.00 -2.52 1.06
C SER A 46 -10.48 -2.40 -0.39
N ALA A 47 -9.86 -3.13 -1.33
CA ALA A 47 -10.29 -3.16 -2.72
C ALA A 47 -11.69 -3.80 -2.85
N PHE A 48 -11.99 -4.84 -2.06
CA PHE A 48 -13.36 -5.42 -2.01
C PHE A 48 -14.35 -4.45 -1.37
N ILE A 49 -13.99 -3.73 -0.30
CA ILE A 49 -14.85 -2.70 0.29
C ILE A 49 -15.14 -1.60 -0.74
N ALA A 50 -14.12 -1.14 -1.47
CA ALA A 50 -14.28 -0.15 -2.53
C ALA A 50 -15.19 -0.66 -3.66
N LEU A 51 -15.05 -1.92 -4.06
CA LEU A 51 -15.93 -2.57 -5.04
C LEU A 51 -17.38 -2.57 -4.58
N ILE A 52 -17.65 -3.02 -3.35
CA ILE A 52 -18.99 -3.09 -2.79
C ILE A 52 -19.59 -1.68 -2.66
N ALA A 53 -18.83 -0.72 -2.14
CA ALA A 53 -19.27 0.65 -2.02
C ALA A 53 -19.63 1.26 -3.39
N TYR A 54 -18.79 1.05 -4.40
CA TYR A 54 -19.04 1.51 -5.76
C TYR A 54 -20.32 0.90 -6.35
N LEU A 55 -20.52 -0.41 -6.19
CA LEU A 55 -21.73 -1.09 -6.65
C LEU A 55 -22.99 -0.57 -5.94
N ILE A 56 -22.93 -0.32 -4.64
CA ILE A 56 -24.06 0.25 -3.89
C ILE A 56 -24.39 1.64 -4.41
N ILE A 57 -23.40 2.51 -4.59
CA ILE A 57 -23.61 3.89 -5.05
C ILE A 57 -24.21 3.90 -6.45
N THR A 58 -23.68 3.12 -7.37
CA THR A 58 -24.10 3.14 -8.77
C THR A 58 -25.44 2.44 -9.00
N THR A 59 -25.73 1.34 -8.28
CA THR A 59 -26.95 0.56 -8.51
C THR A 59 -28.14 1.01 -7.66
N TRP A 60 -27.90 1.47 -6.42
CA TRP A 60 -28.98 1.80 -5.47
C TRP A 60 -29.21 3.30 -5.36
N LEU A 61 -28.17 4.11 -5.34
CA LEU A 61 -28.31 5.56 -5.17
C LEU A 61 -28.46 6.30 -6.51
N GLY A 62 -28.09 5.65 -7.64
CA GLY A 62 -28.22 6.25 -8.96
C GLY A 62 -27.42 7.53 -9.13
N ILE A 63 -26.37 7.71 -8.34
CA ILE A 63 -25.46 8.86 -8.45
C ILE A 63 -24.51 8.56 -9.60
N PHE A 64 -24.43 9.48 -10.57
CA PHE A 64 -23.60 9.30 -11.78
C PHE A 64 -22.48 10.33 -11.91
N SER A 65 -22.13 10.99 -10.81
CA SER A 65 -21.00 11.92 -10.78
C SER A 65 -19.72 11.18 -10.42
N ILE A 66 -18.86 10.92 -11.40
CA ILE A 66 -17.59 10.19 -11.24
C ILE A 66 -16.77 10.71 -10.07
N VAL A 67 -16.69 12.03 -9.89
CA VAL A 67 -15.89 12.65 -8.82
C VAL A 67 -16.51 12.39 -7.45
N LEU A 68 -17.83 12.52 -7.33
CA LEU A 68 -18.53 12.30 -6.07
C LEU A 68 -18.50 10.80 -5.70
N ASP A 69 -18.74 9.91 -6.67
CA ASP A 69 -18.70 8.47 -6.47
C ASP A 69 -17.33 8.01 -5.97
N LEU A 70 -16.26 8.47 -6.65
CA LEU A 70 -14.90 8.14 -6.26
C LEU A 70 -14.57 8.67 -4.85
N PHE A 71 -14.98 9.89 -4.54
CA PHE A 71 -14.74 10.50 -3.24
C PHE A 71 -15.46 9.74 -2.11
N VAL A 72 -16.72 9.38 -2.30
CA VAL A 72 -17.50 8.63 -1.31
C VAL A 72 -16.95 7.21 -1.14
N VAL A 73 -16.65 6.51 -2.24
CA VAL A 73 -16.02 5.18 -2.21
C VAL A 73 -14.72 5.23 -1.42
N LEU A 74 -13.88 6.23 -1.65
CA LEU A 74 -12.60 6.38 -1.00
C LEU A 74 -12.76 6.61 0.51
N ILE A 75 -13.68 7.50 0.93
CA ILE A 75 -13.95 7.73 2.36
C ILE A 75 -14.49 6.48 3.04
N VAL A 76 -15.44 5.77 2.41
CA VAL A 76 -16.03 4.53 2.95
C VAL A 76 -14.95 3.46 3.06
N ALA A 77 -14.13 3.27 2.02
CA ALA A 77 -13.03 2.33 2.05
C ALA A 77 -12.03 2.66 3.15
N MET A 78 -11.61 3.92 3.28
CA MET A 78 -10.71 4.36 4.34
C MET A 78 -11.29 4.11 5.73
N ALA A 79 -12.55 4.49 5.98
CA ALA A 79 -13.17 4.35 7.27
C ALA A 79 -13.31 2.88 7.71
N LEU A 80 -13.88 2.03 6.84
CA LEU A 80 -14.11 0.62 7.14
C LEU A 80 -12.80 -0.17 7.25
N THR A 81 -11.84 0.06 6.34
CA THR A 81 -10.55 -0.62 6.39
C THR A 81 -9.75 -0.21 7.63
N SER A 82 -9.79 1.07 8.00
CA SER A 82 -9.16 1.55 9.23
C SER A 82 -9.78 0.94 10.48
N LEU A 83 -11.11 0.80 10.51
CA LEU A 83 -11.82 0.14 11.60
C LEU A 83 -11.44 -1.35 11.71
N ILE A 84 -11.40 -2.05 10.59
CA ILE A 84 -10.99 -3.46 10.54
C ILE A 84 -9.54 -3.61 11.04
N ASN A 85 -8.62 -2.80 10.55
CA ASN A 85 -7.22 -2.90 10.95
C ASN A 85 -6.97 -2.48 12.40
N TRP A 86 -7.75 -1.53 12.92
CA TRP A 86 -7.77 -1.21 14.34
C TRP A 86 -8.25 -2.40 15.18
N ALA A 87 -9.29 -3.12 14.73
CA ALA A 87 -9.76 -4.32 15.40
C ALA A 87 -8.71 -5.45 15.36
N ILE A 88 -8.05 -5.63 14.21
CA ILE A 88 -6.93 -6.59 14.06
C ILE A 88 -5.80 -6.25 15.02
N GLU A 89 -5.40 -4.99 15.11
CA GLU A 89 -4.37 -4.55 16.05
C GLU A 89 -4.76 -4.89 17.48
N ARG A 90 -5.98 -4.59 17.86
CA ARG A 90 -6.47 -4.77 19.24
C ARG A 90 -6.61 -6.25 19.64
N VAL A 91 -7.01 -7.11 18.71
CA VAL A 91 -7.29 -8.53 18.97
C VAL A 91 -6.07 -9.40 18.72
N ALA A 92 -5.33 -9.17 17.63
CA ALA A 92 -4.27 -10.06 17.19
C ALA A 92 -2.86 -9.59 17.59
N TYR A 93 -2.60 -8.28 17.67
CA TYR A 93 -1.24 -7.80 17.92
C TYR A 93 -1.03 -7.24 19.32
N ARG A 94 -2.00 -6.49 19.85
CA ARG A 94 -1.88 -5.86 21.16
C ARG A 94 -1.64 -6.86 22.29
N PRO A 95 -2.32 -8.03 22.36
CA PRO A 95 -2.07 -9.03 23.42
C PRO A 95 -0.68 -9.67 23.36
N LEU A 96 -0.03 -9.60 22.18
CA LEU A 96 1.30 -10.21 21.97
C LEU A 96 2.45 -9.23 22.20
N ARG A 97 2.17 -7.98 22.57
CA ARG A 97 3.21 -7.01 22.91
C ARG A 97 3.96 -7.47 24.15
N GLY A 98 5.30 -7.48 24.06
CA GLY A 98 6.14 -7.95 25.15
C GLY A 98 6.32 -9.46 25.21
N SER A 99 5.67 -10.25 24.35
CA SER A 99 5.94 -11.68 24.19
C SER A 99 7.25 -11.93 23.40
N PHE A 100 7.58 -13.21 23.17
CA PHE A 100 8.77 -13.55 22.39
C PHE A 100 8.70 -12.98 20.96
N ARG A 101 9.87 -12.65 20.40
CA ARG A 101 10.01 -11.81 19.19
C ARG A 101 9.24 -12.34 17.96
N LEU A 102 9.03 -13.64 17.83
CA LEU A 102 8.33 -14.24 16.69
C LEU A 102 6.80 -14.30 16.84
N ALA A 103 6.24 -14.08 18.04
CA ALA A 103 4.80 -14.23 18.27
C ALA A 103 3.95 -13.27 17.42
N PRO A 104 4.25 -11.97 17.32
CA PRO A 104 3.50 -11.07 16.43
C PRO A 104 3.69 -11.43 14.95
N LEU A 105 4.86 -11.95 14.54
CA LEU A 105 5.10 -12.40 13.17
C LEU A 105 4.18 -13.57 12.79
N ILE A 106 4.09 -14.58 13.66
CA ILE A 106 3.20 -15.75 13.47
C ILE A 106 1.74 -15.28 13.42
N SER A 107 1.36 -14.37 14.32
CA SER A 107 0.02 -13.78 14.33
C SER A 107 -0.28 -13.02 13.04
N ALA A 108 0.70 -12.28 12.49
CA ALA A 108 0.53 -11.56 11.23
C ALA A 108 0.30 -12.51 10.04
N ILE A 109 1.04 -13.61 9.98
CA ILE A 109 0.84 -14.65 8.95
C ILE A 109 -0.54 -15.32 9.13
N GLY A 110 -0.90 -15.66 10.35
CA GLY A 110 -2.23 -16.24 10.64
C GLY A 110 -3.37 -15.29 10.26
N MET A 111 -3.21 -13.99 10.53
CA MET A 111 -4.19 -12.97 10.15
C MET A 111 -4.27 -12.77 8.64
N SER A 112 -3.15 -12.84 7.92
CA SER A 112 -3.11 -12.82 6.46
C SER A 112 -3.94 -13.98 5.88
N ILE A 113 -3.68 -15.21 6.33
CA ILE A 113 -4.43 -16.39 5.90
C ILE A 113 -5.92 -16.27 6.27
N PHE A 114 -6.23 -15.75 7.46
CA PHE A 114 -7.61 -15.52 7.88
C PHE A 114 -8.33 -14.54 6.95
N LEU A 115 -7.73 -13.38 6.64
CA LEU A 115 -8.35 -12.37 5.78
C LEU A 115 -8.58 -12.87 4.36
N SER A 116 -7.61 -13.55 3.76
CA SER A 116 -7.74 -14.14 2.42
C SER A 116 -8.88 -15.16 2.37
N ASN A 117 -8.93 -16.08 3.34
CA ASN A 117 -10.00 -17.09 3.41
C ASN A 117 -11.36 -16.46 3.75
N PHE A 118 -11.40 -15.45 4.62
CA PHE A 118 -12.63 -14.72 4.93
C PHE A 118 -13.24 -14.08 3.69
N VAL A 119 -12.43 -13.40 2.88
CA VAL A 119 -12.88 -12.81 1.61
C VAL A 119 -13.30 -13.92 0.64
N GLN A 120 -12.55 -15.01 0.52
CA GLN A 120 -12.89 -16.14 -0.35
C GLN A 120 -14.25 -16.76 0.01
N VAL A 121 -14.54 -16.94 1.30
CA VAL A 121 -15.81 -17.52 1.76
C VAL A 121 -16.97 -16.53 1.58
N THR A 122 -16.76 -15.25 1.88
CA THR A 122 -17.84 -14.24 1.84
C THR A 122 -18.14 -13.74 0.43
N GLN A 123 -17.12 -13.56 -0.40
CA GLN A 123 -17.24 -13.01 -1.75
C GLN A 123 -17.17 -14.08 -2.85
N GLY A 124 -16.74 -15.28 -2.50
CA GLY A 124 -16.54 -16.40 -3.42
C GLY A 124 -15.15 -16.39 -4.08
N PRO A 125 -14.76 -17.52 -4.70
CA PRO A 125 -13.42 -17.69 -5.28
C PRO A 125 -13.26 -17.06 -6.67
N ARG A 126 -14.33 -16.53 -7.27
CA ARG A 126 -14.30 -15.95 -8.61
C ARG A 126 -13.80 -14.51 -8.59
N ASN A 127 -13.06 -14.14 -9.63
CA ASN A 127 -12.67 -12.75 -9.85
C ASN A 127 -13.90 -11.85 -9.93
N LYS A 128 -13.85 -10.72 -9.23
CA LYS A 128 -14.90 -9.70 -9.28
C LYS A 128 -14.43 -8.56 -10.16
N SER A 129 -15.19 -8.27 -11.21
CA SER A 129 -14.91 -7.18 -12.13
C SER A 129 -15.94 -6.07 -12.00
N ILE A 130 -15.52 -4.85 -12.27
CA ILE A 130 -16.37 -3.68 -12.37
C ILE A 130 -16.24 -3.01 -13.74
N PRO A 131 -17.29 -2.37 -14.24
CA PRO A 131 -17.13 -1.52 -15.42
C PRO A 131 -16.14 -0.40 -15.12
N PRO A 132 -15.45 0.14 -16.16
CA PRO A 132 -14.49 1.22 -15.97
C PRO A 132 -15.11 2.42 -15.24
N MET A 133 -14.61 2.74 -14.04
CA MET A 133 -15.12 3.88 -13.25
C MET A 133 -14.86 5.21 -13.98
N VAL A 134 -13.72 5.34 -14.63
CA VAL A 134 -13.31 6.54 -15.37
C VAL A 134 -12.97 6.16 -16.80
N ARG A 135 -13.59 6.82 -17.76
CA ARG A 135 -13.37 6.63 -19.20
C ARG A 135 -12.71 7.87 -19.79
N GLY A 136 -11.91 7.63 -20.82
CA GLY A 136 -11.21 8.67 -21.57
C GLY A 136 -9.71 8.66 -21.35
N GLU A 137 -9.02 9.15 -22.38
CA GLU A 137 -7.57 9.23 -22.44
C GLU A 137 -7.14 10.42 -23.28
N PHE A 138 -5.96 10.94 -22.98
CA PHE A 138 -5.27 11.92 -23.80
C PHE A 138 -4.21 11.24 -24.65
N THR A 139 -4.20 11.46 -25.94
CA THR A 139 -3.04 11.17 -26.78
C THR A 139 -2.00 12.26 -26.62
N LEU A 140 -0.86 11.94 -26.03
CA LEU A 140 0.24 12.89 -25.84
C LEU A 140 0.94 13.16 -27.18
N PHE A 141 1.26 12.10 -27.90
CA PHE A 141 1.81 12.14 -29.26
C PHE A 141 1.55 10.83 -29.97
N ASN A 142 1.50 10.91 -31.29
CA ASN A 142 1.33 9.76 -32.17
C ASN A 142 2.49 9.74 -33.17
N HIS A 143 3.40 8.80 -32.99
CA HIS A 143 4.53 8.61 -33.86
C HIS A 143 4.52 7.18 -34.39
N ASN A 144 4.76 6.97 -35.69
CA ASN A 144 4.78 5.67 -36.34
C ASN A 144 3.55 4.77 -36.03
N ASN A 145 2.34 5.31 -36.04
CA ASN A 145 1.08 4.60 -35.72
C ASN A 145 0.99 4.01 -34.30
N PHE A 146 1.86 4.41 -33.38
CA PHE A 146 1.74 4.05 -31.96
C PHE A 146 1.36 5.28 -31.15
N PRO A 147 0.09 5.41 -30.71
CA PRO A 147 -0.34 6.51 -29.88
C PRO A 147 0.17 6.29 -28.44
N VAL A 148 0.90 7.26 -27.90
CA VAL A 148 1.18 7.30 -26.46
C VAL A 148 0.00 7.96 -25.77
N THR A 149 -0.69 7.19 -24.93
CA THR A 149 -1.90 7.64 -24.27
C THR A 149 -1.73 7.79 -22.76
N LEU A 150 -2.33 8.82 -22.19
CA LEU A 150 -2.42 9.04 -20.75
C LEU A 150 -3.89 9.00 -20.36
N SER A 151 -4.29 7.93 -19.65
CA SER A 151 -5.66 7.75 -19.19
C SER A 151 -6.02 8.73 -18.07
N TYR A 152 -7.25 9.22 -18.02
CA TYR A 152 -7.74 10.01 -16.88
C TYR A 152 -7.59 9.27 -15.54
N LYS A 153 -7.76 7.94 -15.52
CA LYS A 153 -7.53 7.13 -14.32
C LYS A 153 -6.09 7.21 -13.80
N GLN A 154 -5.09 7.28 -14.70
CA GLN A 154 -3.68 7.42 -14.32
C GLN A 154 -3.40 8.80 -13.71
N LEU A 155 -3.97 9.86 -14.28
CA LEU A 155 -3.89 11.21 -13.71
C LEU A 155 -4.50 11.28 -12.31
N ILE A 156 -5.66 10.65 -12.11
CA ILE A 156 -6.31 10.60 -10.79
C ILE A 156 -5.42 9.85 -9.80
N ILE A 157 -4.86 8.69 -10.18
CA ILE A 157 -3.95 7.92 -9.32
C ILE A 157 -2.75 8.77 -8.91
N TRP A 158 -2.10 9.44 -9.86
CA TRP A 158 -0.95 10.30 -9.57
C TRP A 158 -1.34 11.47 -8.66
N GLY A 159 -2.46 12.15 -8.96
CA GLY A 159 -2.94 13.28 -8.17
C GLY A 159 -3.30 12.88 -6.75
N VAL A 160 -4.09 11.83 -6.57
CA VAL A 160 -4.48 11.32 -5.25
C VAL A 160 -3.26 10.86 -4.47
N THR A 161 -2.35 10.11 -5.11
CA THR A 161 -1.11 9.66 -4.47
C THR A 161 -0.26 10.85 -4.02
N ALA A 162 -0.03 11.83 -4.87
CA ALA A 162 0.76 13.01 -4.53
C ALA A 162 0.15 13.81 -3.37
N VAL A 163 -1.17 14.05 -3.39
CA VAL A 163 -1.89 14.75 -2.31
C VAL A 163 -1.75 13.98 -0.99
N LEU A 164 -1.94 12.66 -1.02
CA LEU A 164 -1.83 11.83 0.18
C LEU A 164 -0.40 11.76 0.71
N LEU A 165 0.60 11.66 -0.18
CA LEU A 165 2.00 11.70 0.22
C LEU A 165 2.35 13.01 0.95
N LEU A 166 1.89 14.15 0.41
CA LEU A 166 2.09 15.46 1.02
C LEU A 166 1.34 15.59 2.35
N ALA A 167 0.08 15.18 2.41
CA ALA A 167 -0.72 15.18 3.63
C ALA A 167 -0.10 14.29 4.69
N PHE A 168 0.35 13.12 4.31
CA PHE A 168 0.99 12.17 5.20
C PHE A 168 2.37 12.65 5.69
N TRP A 169 3.20 13.19 4.79
CA TRP A 169 4.45 13.83 5.18
C TRP A 169 4.22 14.95 6.19
N TYR A 170 3.22 15.81 5.95
CA TYR A 170 2.85 16.86 6.90
C TYR A 170 2.40 16.30 8.25
N LEU A 171 1.58 15.24 8.24
CA LEU A 171 1.10 14.57 9.45
C LEU A 171 2.28 14.05 10.27
N VAL A 172 3.21 13.33 9.66
CA VAL A 172 4.37 12.75 10.37
C VAL A 172 5.38 13.82 10.77
N ALA A 173 5.66 14.81 9.91
CA ALA A 173 6.69 15.80 10.18
C ALA A 173 6.27 16.87 11.19
N LYS A 174 4.99 17.31 11.15
CA LYS A 174 4.55 18.54 11.82
C LYS A 174 3.55 18.30 12.96
N THR A 175 2.87 17.16 13.05
CA THR A 175 1.82 16.96 14.07
C THR A 175 2.34 16.33 15.38
N PRO A 176 1.60 16.44 16.48
CA PRO A 176 1.92 15.75 17.74
C PRO A 176 1.97 14.23 17.58
N LEU A 177 1.09 13.66 16.75
CA LEU A 177 1.03 12.23 16.47
C LEU A 177 2.33 11.73 15.79
N GLY A 178 2.83 12.48 14.81
CA GLY A 178 4.10 12.15 14.17
C GLY A 178 5.30 12.26 15.12
N ARG A 179 5.28 13.21 16.07
CA ARG A 179 6.31 13.28 17.12
C ARG A 179 6.24 12.07 18.06
N ALA A 180 5.03 11.69 18.50
CA ALA A 180 4.81 10.53 19.35
C ALA A 180 5.26 9.23 18.63
N GLN A 181 4.93 9.09 17.34
CA GLN A 181 5.36 7.94 16.52
C GLN A 181 6.88 7.84 16.46
N ARG A 182 7.59 8.91 16.12
CA ARG A 182 9.06 8.92 16.07
C ARG A 182 9.71 8.63 17.43
N ALA A 183 9.11 9.10 18.53
CA ALA A 183 9.57 8.77 19.87
C ALA A 183 9.43 7.27 20.16
N CYS A 184 8.28 6.67 19.82
CA CYS A 184 8.05 5.24 19.97
C CYS A 184 8.94 4.37 19.05
N GLU A 185 9.29 4.86 17.85
CA GLU A 185 10.23 4.20 16.94
C GLU A 185 11.64 4.13 17.52
N GLN A 186 12.05 5.15 18.28
CA GLN A 186 13.37 5.18 18.91
C GLN A 186 13.43 4.27 20.15
N ASP A 187 12.50 4.46 21.08
CA ASP A 187 12.40 3.66 22.31
C ASP A 187 11.02 3.79 22.92
N GLN A 188 10.24 2.70 22.90
CA GLN A 188 8.88 2.67 23.45
C GLN A 188 8.86 2.86 24.96
N LYS A 189 9.87 2.35 25.70
CA LYS A 189 9.93 2.46 27.16
C LYS A 189 10.25 3.91 27.57
N MET A 190 11.22 4.52 26.91
CA MET A 190 11.56 5.94 27.16
C MET A 190 10.43 6.87 26.73
N ALA A 191 9.76 6.60 25.61
CA ALA A 191 8.59 7.36 25.18
C ALA A 191 7.47 7.34 26.22
N ALA A 192 7.19 6.18 26.83
CA ALA A 192 6.22 6.06 27.92
C ALA A 192 6.62 6.88 29.16
N LEU A 193 7.91 6.88 29.53
CA LEU A 193 8.40 7.64 30.67
C LEU A 193 8.27 9.16 30.50
N VAL A 194 8.34 9.67 29.28
CA VAL A 194 8.12 11.11 28.98
C VAL A 194 6.65 11.45 28.69
N GLY A 195 5.72 10.52 28.97
CA GLY A 195 4.28 10.77 28.92
C GLY A 195 3.61 10.50 27.58
N VAL A 196 4.29 9.81 26.63
CA VAL A 196 3.67 9.37 25.37
C VAL A 196 2.82 8.12 25.63
N ASP A 197 1.54 8.16 25.25
CA ASP A 197 0.67 6.99 25.25
C ASP A 197 1.07 6.07 24.07
N VAL A 198 1.92 5.09 24.37
CA VAL A 198 2.47 4.15 23.38
C VAL A 198 1.37 3.31 22.73
N ASP A 199 0.40 2.85 23.53
CA ASP A 199 -0.70 2.02 23.03
C ASP A 199 -1.56 2.76 22.02
N ARG A 200 -1.93 4.00 22.35
CA ARG A 200 -2.70 4.86 21.46
C ARG A 200 -1.91 5.21 20.20
N THR A 201 -0.62 5.49 20.33
CA THR A 201 0.26 5.83 19.21
C THR A 201 0.36 4.66 18.23
N ILE A 202 0.55 3.43 18.71
CA ILE A 202 0.60 2.24 17.87
C ILE A 202 -0.76 2.03 17.18
N SER A 203 -1.88 2.06 17.93
CA SER A 203 -3.21 1.88 17.34
C SER A 203 -3.50 2.92 16.24
N MET A 204 -3.14 4.19 16.45
CA MET A 204 -3.30 5.24 15.44
C MET A 204 -2.41 5.03 14.21
N THR A 205 -1.20 4.50 14.40
CA THR A 205 -0.31 4.13 13.29
C THR A 205 -0.94 3.03 12.42
N PHE A 206 -1.58 2.02 13.02
CA PHE A 206 -2.32 0.99 12.28
C PHE A 206 -3.52 1.55 11.53
N VAL A 207 -4.26 2.47 12.12
CA VAL A 207 -5.41 3.15 11.48
C VAL A 207 -4.95 3.93 10.25
N ILE A 208 -3.87 4.70 10.38
CA ILE A 208 -3.35 5.52 9.26
C ILE A 208 -2.77 4.62 8.16
N ALA A 209 -2.00 3.59 8.52
CA ALA A 209 -1.47 2.64 7.54
C ALA A 209 -2.59 1.95 6.75
N ALA A 210 -3.69 1.59 7.43
CA ALA A 210 -4.87 1.02 6.77
C ALA A 210 -5.61 2.02 5.88
N ALA A 211 -5.67 3.30 6.26
CA ALA A 211 -6.23 4.34 5.42
C ALA A 211 -5.44 4.49 4.11
N LEU A 212 -4.10 4.45 4.17
CA LEU A 212 -3.25 4.46 2.97
C LEU A 212 -3.43 3.20 2.12
N ALA A 213 -3.51 2.02 2.75
CA ALA A 213 -3.81 0.77 2.07
C ALA A 213 -5.18 0.80 1.40
N ALA A 214 -6.19 1.45 2.02
CA ALA A 214 -7.52 1.61 1.46
C ALA A 214 -7.53 2.47 0.20
N VAL A 215 -6.77 3.54 0.20
CA VAL A 215 -6.61 4.36 -1.02
C VAL A 215 -5.90 3.55 -2.10
N ALA A 216 -4.81 2.86 -1.76
CA ALA A 216 -4.10 2.01 -2.70
C ALA A 216 -5.01 0.93 -3.29
N GLY A 217 -5.85 0.26 -2.48
CA GLY A 217 -6.82 -0.74 -2.93
C GLY A 217 -7.91 -0.17 -3.85
N THR A 218 -8.41 1.02 -3.54
CA THR A 218 -9.36 1.73 -4.41
C THR A 218 -8.71 2.11 -5.75
N MET A 219 -7.47 2.60 -5.74
CA MET A 219 -6.72 2.94 -6.95
C MET A 219 -6.37 1.69 -7.77
N TYR A 220 -6.02 0.59 -7.10
CA TYR A 220 -5.77 -0.70 -7.73
C TYR A 220 -7.02 -1.22 -8.46
N LEU A 221 -8.17 -1.21 -7.78
CA LEU A 221 -9.46 -1.58 -8.37
C LEU A 221 -9.81 -0.68 -9.56
N MET A 222 -9.60 0.62 -9.46
CA MET A 222 -9.83 1.57 -10.57
C MET A 222 -8.88 1.31 -11.74
N TYR A 223 -7.63 0.95 -11.49
CA TYR A 223 -6.63 0.70 -12.51
C TYR A 223 -6.88 -0.58 -13.28
N TYR A 224 -7.03 -1.71 -12.56
CA TYR A 224 -7.21 -3.04 -13.15
C TYR A 224 -8.67 -3.37 -13.49
N GLY A 225 -9.64 -2.81 -12.79
CA GLY A 225 -11.07 -3.12 -12.94
C GLY A 225 -11.46 -4.50 -12.45
N VAL A 226 -10.56 -5.23 -11.83
CA VAL A 226 -10.75 -6.60 -11.32
C VAL A 226 -10.05 -6.73 -9.97
N VAL A 227 -10.65 -7.49 -9.07
CA VAL A 227 -10.05 -7.86 -7.78
C VAL A 227 -10.32 -9.33 -7.49
N THR A 228 -9.33 -9.98 -6.87
CA THR A 228 -9.39 -11.39 -6.44
C THR A 228 -9.05 -11.51 -4.97
N PHE A 229 -9.51 -12.60 -4.33
CA PHE A 229 -9.20 -12.87 -2.92
C PHE A 229 -7.70 -13.13 -2.66
N SER A 230 -6.92 -13.38 -3.71
CA SER A 230 -5.45 -13.60 -3.65
C SER A 230 -4.62 -12.35 -3.91
N ASP A 231 -5.23 -11.22 -4.25
CA ASP A 231 -4.52 -9.97 -4.59
C ASP A 231 -3.83 -9.31 -3.37
N GLY A 232 -4.00 -9.88 -2.17
CA GLY A 232 -3.29 -9.42 -0.98
C GLY A 232 -1.83 -9.82 -0.96
N PHE A 233 -1.52 -11.05 -1.33
CA PHE A 233 -0.19 -11.62 -1.16
C PHE A 233 0.85 -11.03 -2.14
N VAL A 234 0.64 -11.19 -3.44
CA VAL A 234 1.67 -10.78 -4.43
C VAL A 234 1.91 -9.27 -4.45
N PRO A 235 0.90 -8.39 -4.57
CA PRO A 235 1.11 -6.96 -4.45
C PRO A 235 1.63 -6.55 -3.07
N GLY A 236 1.21 -7.24 -2.00
CA GLY A 236 1.72 -7.02 -0.64
C GLY A 236 3.23 -7.28 -0.54
N VAL A 237 3.73 -8.42 -1.04
CA VAL A 237 5.17 -8.72 -1.04
C VAL A 237 5.96 -7.77 -1.93
N LYS A 238 5.40 -7.33 -3.08
CA LYS A 238 6.04 -6.31 -3.92
C LYS A 238 6.15 -4.96 -3.21
N ALA A 239 5.10 -4.54 -2.52
CA ALA A 239 5.13 -3.32 -1.72
C ALA A 239 6.09 -3.42 -0.53
N PHE A 240 6.18 -4.60 0.10
CA PHE A 240 7.22 -4.87 1.08
C PHE A 240 8.63 -4.79 0.47
N THR A 241 8.83 -5.37 -0.72
CA THR A 241 10.08 -5.22 -1.48
C THR A 241 10.42 -3.74 -1.71
N ALA A 242 9.42 -2.95 -2.08
CA ALA A 242 9.56 -1.51 -2.26
C ALA A 242 9.98 -0.80 -0.97
N ALA A 243 9.38 -1.17 0.17
CA ALA A 243 9.74 -0.62 1.48
C ALA A 243 11.19 -0.98 1.87
N VAL A 244 11.61 -2.23 1.63
CA VAL A 244 12.97 -2.70 1.87
C VAL A 244 13.98 -1.99 0.96
N LEU A 245 13.71 -1.95 -0.33
CA LEU A 245 14.56 -1.28 -1.32
C LEU A 245 14.71 0.21 -0.99
N GLY A 246 13.61 0.86 -0.62
CA GLY A 246 13.60 2.26 -0.23
C GLY A 246 14.36 2.54 1.07
N GLY A 247 14.44 1.56 1.95
CA GLY A 247 14.97 1.66 3.31
C GLY A 247 13.85 1.74 4.33
N ILE A 248 13.68 0.66 5.08
CA ILE A 248 12.62 0.54 6.09
C ILE A 248 12.80 1.64 7.15
N GLY A 249 11.71 2.34 7.49
CA GLY A 249 11.74 3.50 8.38
C GLY A 249 11.89 4.84 7.65
N SER A 250 12.18 4.84 6.35
CA SER A 250 12.25 6.05 5.52
C SER A 250 11.00 6.21 4.65
N LEU A 251 10.17 7.21 4.96
CA LEU A 251 8.95 7.49 4.17
C LEU A 251 9.25 7.87 2.71
N PRO A 252 10.18 8.81 2.43
CA PRO A 252 10.56 9.10 1.05
C PRO A 252 11.19 7.88 0.36
N GLY A 253 11.94 7.07 1.12
CA GLY A 253 12.49 5.82 0.62
C GLY A 253 11.41 4.85 0.15
N ALA A 254 10.36 4.64 0.94
CA ALA A 254 9.25 3.75 0.57
C ALA A 254 8.55 4.20 -0.72
N VAL A 255 8.38 5.51 -0.94
CA VAL A 255 7.81 6.07 -2.18
C VAL A 255 8.70 5.78 -3.38
N ILE A 256 9.99 6.08 -3.27
CA ILE A 256 10.96 5.87 -4.35
C ILE A 256 11.10 4.37 -4.63
N GLY A 257 11.16 3.54 -3.59
CA GLY A 257 11.16 2.09 -3.73
C GLY A 257 9.92 1.57 -4.45
N GLY A 258 8.73 2.11 -4.12
CA GLY A 258 7.48 1.80 -4.82
C GLY A 258 7.54 2.14 -6.31
N LEU A 259 7.99 3.35 -6.64
CA LEU A 259 8.16 3.78 -8.03
C LEU A 259 9.16 2.90 -8.78
N LEU A 260 10.29 2.55 -8.16
CA LEU A 260 11.28 1.68 -8.77
C LEU A 260 10.72 0.28 -9.03
N ILE A 261 10.05 -0.35 -8.07
CA ILE A 261 9.46 -1.68 -8.25
C ILE A 261 8.39 -1.66 -9.36
N GLY A 262 7.52 -0.63 -9.38
CA GLY A 262 6.52 -0.48 -10.44
C GLY A 262 7.15 -0.29 -11.83
N LEU A 263 8.21 0.50 -11.93
CA LEU A 263 8.96 0.68 -13.18
C LEU A 263 9.63 -0.62 -13.63
N ILE A 264 10.28 -1.33 -12.72
CA ILE A 264 10.96 -2.59 -13.02
C ILE A 264 9.96 -3.65 -13.50
N GLU A 265 8.82 -3.80 -12.80
CA GLU A 265 7.77 -4.73 -13.18
C GLU A 265 7.22 -4.44 -14.57
N THR A 266 6.92 -3.18 -14.88
CA THR A 266 6.37 -2.81 -16.19
C THR A 266 7.40 -2.93 -17.30
N MET A 267 8.65 -2.52 -17.08
CA MET A 267 9.72 -2.68 -18.07
C MET A 267 10.05 -4.14 -18.30
N TRP A 268 10.09 -4.96 -17.23
CA TRP A 268 10.30 -6.41 -17.40
C TRP A 268 9.19 -7.06 -18.20
N SER A 269 7.94 -6.74 -17.89
CA SER A 269 6.78 -7.26 -18.63
C SER A 269 6.75 -6.84 -20.10
N ALA A 270 7.31 -5.67 -20.40
CA ALA A 270 7.31 -5.09 -21.74
C ALA A 270 8.43 -5.64 -22.65
N TYR A 271 9.62 -5.88 -22.10
CA TYR A 271 10.82 -6.20 -22.87
C TYR A 271 11.30 -7.64 -22.71
N PHE A 272 10.84 -8.36 -21.68
CA PHE A 272 11.23 -9.75 -21.42
C PHE A 272 10.00 -10.66 -21.45
N SER A 273 9.46 -11.03 -20.29
CA SER A 273 8.31 -11.93 -20.17
C SER A 273 7.39 -11.50 -19.07
N ILE A 274 6.07 -11.52 -19.35
CA ILE A 274 5.02 -11.24 -18.36
C ILE A 274 5.02 -12.28 -17.23
N ASP A 275 5.32 -13.55 -17.55
CA ASP A 275 5.26 -14.64 -16.58
C ASP A 275 6.32 -14.53 -15.48
N TYR A 276 7.45 -13.90 -15.78
CA TYR A 276 8.57 -13.73 -14.84
C TYR A 276 8.67 -12.34 -14.20
N LYS A 277 7.66 -11.48 -14.35
CA LYS A 277 7.66 -10.14 -13.75
C LYS A 277 7.78 -10.15 -12.23
N ASP A 278 7.14 -11.13 -11.57
CA ASP A 278 7.18 -11.29 -10.13
C ASP A 278 8.55 -11.80 -9.66
N VAL A 279 9.16 -12.69 -10.45
CA VAL A 279 10.53 -13.16 -10.20
C VAL A 279 11.53 -12.01 -10.25
N ALA A 280 11.38 -11.08 -11.22
CA ALA A 280 12.21 -9.89 -11.29
C ALA A 280 12.09 -9.02 -10.03
N ALA A 281 10.85 -8.73 -9.58
CA ALA A 281 10.61 -7.94 -8.38
C ALA A 281 11.19 -8.60 -7.12
N PHE A 282 11.03 -9.93 -6.97
CA PHE A 282 11.55 -10.66 -5.80
C PHE A 282 13.08 -10.85 -5.85
N SER A 283 13.66 -10.96 -7.04
CA SER A 283 15.13 -10.97 -7.20
C SER A 283 15.74 -9.66 -6.70
N ILE A 284 15.08 -8.52 -6.93
CA ILE A 284 15.51 -7.23 -6.40
C ILE A 284 15.45 -7.22 -4.88
N LEU A 285 14.43 -7.81 -4.27
CA LEU A 285 14.37 -7.96 -2.82
C LEU A 285 15.60 -8.72 -2.29
N ALA A 286 15.92 -9.88 -2.90
CA ALA A 286 17.06 -10.67 -2.50
C ALA A 286 18.38 -9.92 -2.67
N ILE A 287 18.58 -9.26 -3.81
CA ILE A 287 19.76 -8.45 -4.10
C ILE A 287 19.88 -7.28 -3.10
N THR A 288 18.78 -6.59 -2.82
CA THR A 288 18.77 -5.48 -1.85
C THR A 288 19.15 -5.95 -0.46
N LEU A 289 18.59 -7.06 0.01
CA LEU A 289 18.92 -7.60 1.34
C LEU A 289 20.38 -8.04 1.47
N ILE A 290 21.00 -8.51 0.37
CA ILE A 290 22.40 -8.96 0.35
C ILE A 290 23.37 -7.77 0.27
N PHE A 291 23.13 -6.82 -0.63
CA PHE A 291 24.09 -5.77 -0.96
C PHE A 291 23.77 -4.42 -0.32
N LEU A 292 22.50 -4.15 -0.02
CA LEU A 292 22.02 -2.89 0.54
C LEU A 292 21.03 -3.16 1.69
N PRO A 293 21.44 -3.82 2.80
CA PRO A 293 20.54 -4.24 3.86
C PRO A 293 19.79 -3.08 4.53
N GLN A 294 20.29 -1.86 4.45
CA GLN A 294 19.64 -0.64 4.95
C GLN A 294 18.72 0.01 3.90
N GLY A 295 18.71 -0.49 2.64
CA GLY A 295 18.02 0.12 1.52
C GLY A 295 18.69 1.43 1.05
N LEU A 296 18.04 2.11 0.07
CA LEU A 296 18.59 3.31 -0.58
C LEU A 296 18.63 4.54 0.36
N PHE A 297 17.67 4.66 1.28
CA PHE A 297 17.47 5.80 2.17
C PHE A 297 17.35 5.40 3.65
N GLY A 298 17.78 4.19 3.99
CA GLY A 298 17.79 3.70 5.37
C GLY A 298 18.79 4.46 6.24
N ARG A 299 18.50 4.50 7.53
CA ARG A 299 19.44 5.07 8.51
C ARG A 299 20.36 3.95 9.00
N PRO A 300 21.67 4.21 9.19
CA PRO A 300 22.54 3.24 9.81
C PRO A 300 22.02 2.91 11.21
N ASP A 301 21.97 1.62 11.53
CA ASP A 301 21.69 1.17 12.89
C ASP A 301 22.81 1.67 13.79
N VAL A 302 22.48 2.56 14.71
CA VAL A 302 23.38 2.95 15.78
C VAL A 302 23.33 1.81 16.79
N GLU A 303 24.38 0.98 16.84
CA GLU A 303 24.54 0.01 17.91
C GLU A 303 24.45 0.76 19.25
N LYS A 304 23.36 0.52 19.97
CA LYS A 304 23.24 1.02 21.35
C LYS A 304 24.14 0.16 22.21
N VAL A 305 25.30 0.71 22.59
CA VAL A 305 26.21 0.14 23.57
C VAL A 305 25.56 0.16 24.95
#